data_7231325e1b23ba82319187f6cdc211e6
#
_entry.id   7231325e1b23ba82319187f6cdc211e6
#
_cell.length_a   1.000
_cell.length_b   1.000
_cell.length_c   1.000
_cell.angle_alpha   90.00
_cell.angle_beta   90.00
_cell.angle_gamma   90.00
#
_symmetry.space_group_name_H-M   'P 1'
#
loop_
_entity.id
_entity.type
_entity.pdbx_description
1 polymer ?
#
loop_
_entity_poly.entity_id
_entity_poly.type
_entity_poly.pdbx_seq_one_letter_code
_entity_poly.pdbx_strand_id
1 'polypeptide(L)'
;MEVIKAKDFPPNFVWLNTYEPLSLTRLKGYVVVLDFWTYCCINCMHMIGELSRLEHKYRDRPVVFIGVHSAKFFNEQDVKNIEQAIHRYEIEHPVVVDEDMAIWRAYNVNAWPTIVIIDPLGNVVYKRSGEGQSEFIEDVIDVLLDRYTGKVATEPIRYKPSSRDTNNRLYYPGKIALDAEYRYIAITDSNNNRVLIVRLSDGRIIHKIGNGMRGLIDGSIDEARFFRPQGIRWSKDDGIIYIADTENHAIRAIDLDNKKVTTIAGNGRQGYYSKGGYAKDVQLNSPWDLEIDGNKLYVAMAGLHQIWLYSIEDSSISPFAGSGYEGIYDSDLSTAEFAQPSGLSLHRGVLYVADSESSSIRAIDISGRRVKTIVGRDLFVFGYKDGSVYDALLQHPLGVDAYKDSIYVADTYNHAIRAIDINARQIRTIIGRKEGIECRLDDSCTLMLYEPSDVKYNPNDDRLYIADTNNHMIRVYDKESKVLSTMKIVL
;
A
#
# COMPACT_ATOMS: atom_id res chain seq x y z
N MET A 1 -12.36 -38.37 -9.24
CA MET A 1 -11.96 -37.01 -9.61
C MET A 1 -10.81 -37.13 -10.59
N GLU A 2 -10.90 -36.38 -11.68
CA GLU A 2 -9.83 -36.31 -12.66
C GLU A 2 -8.60 -35.66 -12.04
N VAL A 3 -7.42 -36.25 -12.22
CA VAL A 3 -6.18 -35.74 -11.67
C VAL A 3 -5.68 -34.61 -12.55
N ILE A 4 -5.67 -33.40 -12.05
CA ILE A 4 -5.20 -32.23 -12.79
C ILE A 4 -3.66 -32.11 -12.60
N LYS A 5 -2.92 -32.31 -13.70
CA LYS A 5 -1.47 -32.08 -13.69
C LYS A 5 -1.13 -30.60 -13.67
N ALA A 6 -0.22 -30.24 -12.78
CA ALA A 6 0.33 -28.90 -12.75
C ALA A 6 1.09 -28.59 -14.06
N LYS A 7 1.04 -27.32 -14.47
CA LYS A 7 1.75 -26.83 -15.65
C LYS A 7 3.09 -26.24 -15.22
N ASP A 8 4.16 -26.63 -15.89
CA ASP A 8 5.51 -26.13 -15.58
C ASP A 8 5.67 -24.65 -16.00
N PHE A 9 6.67 -24.00 -15.46
CA PHE A 9 6.99 -22.61 -15.77
C PHE A 9 7.66 -22.49 -17.15
N PRO A 10 7.34 -21.47 -17.94
CA PRO A 10 8.04 -21.19 -19.19
C PRO A 10 9.54 -20.96 -18.96
N PRO A 11 10.46 -21.51 -19.80
CA PRO A 11 11.88 -21.53 -19.51
C PRO A 11 12.59 -20.18 -19.53
N ASN A 12 11.99 -19.16 -20.16
CA ASN A 12 12.62 -17.84 -20.37
C ASN A 12 12.09 -16.76 -19.42
N PHE A 13 11.31 -17.12 -18.41
CA PHE A 13 10.76 -16.14 -17.49
C PHE A 13 11.81 -15.65 -16.50
N VAL A 14 11.69 -14.39 -16.11
CA VAL A 14 12.54 -13.77 -15.07
C VAL A 14 12.17 -14.33 -13.70
N TRP A 15 13.19 -14.68 -12.94
CA TRP A 15 13.05 -15.15 -11.57
C TRP A 15 13.80 -14.24 -10.61
N LEU A 16 13.16 -13.92 -9.49
CA LEU A 16 13.70 -13.10 -8.41
C LEU A 16 13.79 -13.94 -7.13
N ASN A 17 14.60 -13.54 -6.16
CA ASN A 17 14.82 -14.23 -4.89
C ASN A 17 15.27 -15.70 -5.00
N THR A 18 15.88 -16.08 -6.12
CA THR A 18 16.43 -17.41 -6.31
C THR A 18 17.79 -17.36 -6.98
N TYR A 19 18.60 -18.39 -6.80
CA TYR A 19 19.89 -18.52 -7.45
C TYR A 19 19.78 -18.97 -8.92
N GLU A 20 18.71 -19.69 -9.24
CA GLU A 20 18.43 -20.23 -10.59
C GLU A 20 16.93 -20.38 -10.80
N PRO A 21 16.45 -20.37 -12.04
CA PRO A 21 15.07 -20.65 -12.36
C PRO A 21 14.59 -22.01 -11.83
N LEU A 22 13.41 -22.05 -11.25
CA LEU A 22 12.78 -23.27 -10.77
C LEU A 22 11.92 -23.92 -11.86
N SER A 23 11.73 -25.24 -11.75
CA SER A 23 10.77 -25.98 -12.58
C SER A 23 10.05 -27.04 -11.74
N LEU A 24 8.81 -27.36 -12.07
CA LEU A 24 8.05 -28.39 -11.34
C LEU A 24 8.69 -29.78 -11.48
N THR A 25 9.47 -30.00 -12.56
CA THR A 25 10.24 -31.24 -12.73
C THR A 25 11.30 -31.38 -11.63
N ARG A 26 11.99 -30.30 -11.27
CA ARG A 26 12.98 -30.27 -10.17
C ARG A 26 12.33 -30.27 -8.80
N LEU A 27 11.09 -29.81 -8.70
CA LEU A 27 10.32 -29.74 -7.46
C LEU A 27 9.53 -31.03 -7.17
N LYS A 28 9.78 -32.11 -7.90
CA LYS A 28 9.20 -33.42 -7.55
C LYS A 28 9.66 -33.85 -6.16
N GLY A 29 8.72 -34.31 -5.35
CA GLY A 29 8.94 -34.62 -3.95
C GLY A 29 8.67 -33.47 -2.99
N TYR A 30 8.39 -32.27 -3.47
CA TYR A 30 7.99 -31.13 -2.65
C TYR A 30 6.50 -30.86 -2.75
N VAL A 31 5.91 -30.38 -1.66
CA VAL A 31 4.64 -29.66 -1.71
C VAL A 31 4.94 -28.26 -2.22
N VAL A 32 4.30 -27.83 -3.31
CA VAL A 32 4.53 -26.51 -3.89
C VAL A 32 3.29 -25.65 -3.70
N VAL A 33 3.46 -24.46 -3.12
CA VAL A 33 2.42 -23.44 -2.95
C VAL A 33 2.70 -22.30 -3.91
N LEU A 34 1.82 -22.10 -4.89
CA LEU A 34 1.89 -20.96 -5.80
C LEU A 34 0.97 -19.87 -5.29
N ASP A 35 1.50 -18.66 -5.15
CA ASP A 35 0.77 -17.44 -4.85
C ASP A 35 0.70 -16.56 -6.10
N PHE A 36 -0.48 -16.47 -6.72
CA PHE A 36 -0.71 -15.54 -7.83
C PHE A 36 -1.07 -14.16 -7.27
N TRP A 37 -0.15 -13.23 -7.37
CA TRP A 37 -0.23 -11.93 -6.72
C TRP A 37 0.15 -10.77 -7.64
N THR A 38 -0.21 -9.56 -7.20
CA THR A 38 0.26 -8.29 -7.74
C THR A 38 0.43 -7.31 -6.59
N TYR A 39 1.37 -6.36 -6.68
CA TYR A 39 1.73 -5.57 -5.51
C TYR A 39 0.85 -4.33 -5.26
N CYS A 40 -0.10 -4.02 -6.16
CA CYS A 40 -1.14 -2.99 -5.92
C CYS A 40 -2.24 -3.48 -4.99
N CYS A 41 -2.54 -4.77 -5.00
CA CYS A 41 -3.73 -5.37 -4.41
C CYS A 41 -3.59 -5.55 -2.90
N ILE A 42 -4.45 -4.90 -2.11
CA ILE A 42 -4.43 -4.99 -0.64
C ILE A 42 -4.64 -6.43 -0.13
N ASN A 43 -5.50 -7.22 -0.78
CA ASN A 43 -5.74 -8.60 -0.39
C ASN A 43 -4.50 -9.49 -0.65
N CYS A 44 -3.68 -9.16 -1.66
CA CYS A 44 -2.39 -9.81 -1.89
C CYS A 44 -1.39 -9.44 -0.77
N MET A 45 -1.36 -8.18 -0.35
CA MET A 45 -0.50 -7.75 0.76
C MET A 45 -0.83 -8.52 2.05
N HIS A 46 -2.12 -8.74 2.34
CA HIS A 46 -2.54 -9.57 3.48
C HIS A 46 -2.05 -11.01 3.34
N MET A 47 -2.22 -11.61 2.15
CA MET A 47 -1.74 -12.98 1.90
C MET A 47 -0.22 -13.12 2.03
N ILE A 48 0.57 -12.12 1.61
CA ILE A 48 2.03 -12.13 1.80
C ILE A 48 2.38 -12.28 3.29
N GLY A 49 1.70 -11.54 4.18
CA GLY A 49 1.89 -11.65 5.62
C GLY A 49 1.51 -13.04 6.17
N GLU A 50 0.39 -13.61 5.71
CA GLU A 50 -0.06 -14.95 6.07
C GLU A 50 0.93 -16.03 5.58
N LEU A 51 1.37 -15.94 4.32
CA LEU A 51 2.30 -16.89 3.73
C LEU A 51 3.68 -16.83 4.38
N SER A 52 4.18 -15.64 4.72
CA SER A 52 5.46 -15.49 5.44
C SER A 52 5.47 -16.28 6.76
N ARG A 53 4.35 -16.30 7.50
CA ARG A 53 4.21 -17.12 8.71
C ARG A 53 4.31 -18.60 8.39
N LEU A 54 3.66 -19.07 7.33
CA LEU A 54 3.71 -20.47 6.90
C LEU A 54 5.10 -20.87 6.40
N GLU A 55 5.78 -20.01 5.63
CA GLU A 55 7.16 -20.21 5.21
C GLU A 55 8.11 -20.44 6.38
N HIS A 56 7.98 -19.64 7.43
CA HIS A 56 8.75 -19.83 8.65
C HIS A 56 8.45 -21.15 9.34
N LYS A 57 7.16 -21.56 9.40
CA LYS A 57 6.74 -22.86 9.98
C LYS A 57 7.34 -24.05 9.22
N TYR A 58 7.36 -23.97 7.88
CA TYR A 58 7.78 -25.10 7.02
C TYR A 58 9.23 -24.96 6.49
N ARG A 59 10.02 -24.04 7.03
CA ARG A 59 11.39 -23.75 6.55
C ARG A 59 12.28 -24.99 6.36
N ASP A 60 12.18 -25.96 7.29
CA ASP A 60 12.98 -27.18 7.32
C ASP A 60 12.20 -28.41 6.80
N ARG A 61 11.11 -28.18 6.09
CA ARG A 61 10.25 -29.22 5.51
C ARG A 61 10.29 -29.16 3.98
N PRO A 62 9.95 -30.24 3.28
CA PRO A 62 9.91 -30.26 1.81
C PRO A 62 8.68 -29.52 1.27
N VAL A 63 8.57 -28.25 1.58
CA VAL A 63 7.54 -27.31 1.14
C VAL A 63 8.21 -26.13 0.47
N VAL A 64 7.71 -25.71 -0.68
CA VAL A 64 8.24 -24.59 -1.47
C VAL A 64 7.12 -23.61 -1.75
N PHE A 65 7.32 -22.34 -1.37
CA PHE A 65 6.43 -21.26 -1.73
C PHE A 65 7.02 -20.54 -2.96
N ILE A 66 6.18 -20.17 -3.92
CA ILE A 66 6.56 -19.46 -5.14
C ILE A 66 5.52 -18.39 -5.43
N GLY A 67 5.95 -17.14 -5.46
CA GLY A 67 5.15 -16.04 -5.96
C GLY A 67 5.09 -16.06 -7.49
N VAL A 68 3.89 -15.98 -8.05
CA VAL A 68 3.65 -15.77 -9.48
C VAL A 68 3.14 -14.34 -9.62
N HIS A 69 4.02 -13.42 -9.95
CA HIS A 69 3.65 -12.02 -10.08
C HIS A 69 3.02 -11.76 -11.45
N SER A 70 1.71 -11.59 -11.46
CA SER A 70 0.91 -11.31 -12.68
C SER A 70 0.34 -9.90 -12.59
N ALA A 71 0.92 -8.96 -13.34
CA ALA A 71 0.66 -7.52 -13.22
C ALA A 71 -0.77 -7.12 -13.60
N LYS A 72 -1.39 -6.20 -12.80
CA LYS A 72 -2.63 -5.51 -13.15
C LYS A 72 -2.32 -4.21 -13.92
N PHE A 73 -1.39 -3.42 -13.42
CA PHE A 73 -1.02 -2.11 -13.97
C PHE A 73 0.26 -2.18 -14.83
N PHE A 74 0.44 -1.21 -15.72
CA PHE A 74 1.64 -1.14 -16.57
C PHE A 74 2.93 -1.00 -15.75
N ASN A 75 2.88 -0.21 -14.67
CA ASN A 75 4.02 -0.04 -13.76
C ASN A 75 4.49 -1.35 -13.13
N GLU A 76 3.58 -2.28 -12.93
CA GLU A 76 3.86 -3.58 -12.31
C GLU A 76 4.52 -4.59 -13.26
N GLN A 77 4.68 -4.25 -14.54
CA GLN A 77 5.38 -5.08 -15.52
C GLN A 77 6.91 -4.87 -15.48
N ASP A 78 7.39 -3.75 -14.93
CA ASP A 78 8.82 -3.49 -14.79
C ASP A 78 9.42 -4.33 -13.67
N VAL A 79 10.41 -5.16 -14.02
CA VAL A 79 11.12 -6.05 -13.08
C VAL A 79 11.71 -5.30 -11.89
N LYS A 80 12.23 -4.08 -12.11
CA LYS A 80 12.78 -3.25 -11.02
C LYS A 80 11.71 -2.82 -10.02
N ASN A 81 10.50 -2.55 -10.49
CA ASN A 81 9.38 -2.20 -9.60
C ASN A 81 8.93 -3.42 -8.80
N ILE A 82 8.95 -4.61 -9.41
CA ILE A 82 8.67 -5.87 -8.72
C ILE A 82 9.74 -6.14 -7.65
N GLU A 83 11.03 -5.93 -7.96
CA GLU A 83 12.12 -6.04 -6.98
C GLU A 83 11.91 -5.08 -5.80
N GLN A 84 11.51 -3.81 -6.05
CA GLN A 84 11.17 -2.87 -4.99
C GLN A 84 10.00 -3.35 -4.14
N ALA A 85 8.97 -3.93 -4.75
CA ALA A 85 7.83 -4.49 -4.02
C ALA A 85 8.25 -5.69 -3.16
N ILE A 86 9.08 -6.60 -3.68
CA ILE A 86 9.66 -7.72 -2.95
C ILE A 86 10.41 -7.23 -1.70
N HIS A 87 11.23 -6.20 -1.84
CA HIS A 87 11.96 -5.61 -0.70
C HIS A 87 11.01 -4.90 0.28
N ARG A 88 10.04 -4.13 -0.22
CA ARG A 88 9.08 -3.38 0.58
C ARG A 88 8.18 -4.30 1.41
N TYR A 89 7.73 -5.41 0.84
CA TYR A 89 6.89 -6.39 1.53
C TYR A 89 7.66 -7.52 2.20
N GLU A 90 9.01 -7.50 2.13
CA GLU A 90 9.89 -8.48 2.76
C GLU A 90 9.58 -9.93 2.32
N ILE A 91 9.30 -10.11 1.03
CA ILE A 91 9.05 -11.42 0.43
C ILE A 91 10.36 -12.20 0.37
N GLU A 92 10.40 -13.38 0.98
CA GLU A 92 11.59 -14.23 1.05
C GLU A 92 11.60 -15.35 0.01
N HIS A 93 10.44 -15.83 -0.41
CA HIS A 93 10.31 -16.90 -1.39
C HIS A 93 10.68 -16.47 -2.81
N PRO A 94 11.01 -17.43 -3.71
CA PRO A 94 11.22 -17.17 -5.13
C PRO A 94 9.98 -16.56 -5.79
N VAL A 95 10.20 -15.61 -6.68
CA VAL A 95 9.13 -14.97 -7.46
C VAL A 95 9.43 -15.16 -8.94
N VAL A 96 8.47 -15.70 -9.70
CA VAL A 96 8.46 -15.69 -11.15
C VAL A 96 7.65 -14.52 -11.67
N VAL A 97 8.21 -13.78 -12.61
CA VAL A 97 7.55 -12.65 -13.28
C VAL A 97 6.73 -13.18 -14.45
N ASP A 98 5.40 -13.18 -14.29
CA ASP A 98 4.43 -13.63 -15.29
C ASP A 98 3.94 -12.44 -16.14
N GLU A 99 4.86 -11.79 -16.86
CA GLU A 99 4.64 -10.55 -17.61
C GLU A 99 3.43 -10.65 -18.54
N ASP A 100 3.34 -11.74 -19.29
CA ASP A 100 2.28 -11.99 -20.28
C ASP A 100 1.06 -12.70 -19.70
N MET A 101 0.97 -12.90 -18.39
CA MET A 101 -0.06 -13.74 -17.75
C MET A 101 -0.16 -15.16 -18.34
N ALA A 102 0.96 -15.73 -18.78
CA ALA A 102 0.99 -17.06 -19.38
C ALA A 102 0.75 -18.16 -18.34
N ILE A 103 1.39 -18.03 -17.15
CA ILE A 103 1.18 -18.94 -16.02
C ILE A 103 -0.23 -18.75 -15.48
N TRP A 104 -0.69 -17.49 -15.31
CA TRP A 104 -2.05 -17.12 -14.95
C TRP A 104 -3.10 -17.87 -15.79
N ARG A 105 -2.97 -17.77 -17.12
CA ARG A 105 -3.88 -18.46 -18.05
C ARG A 105 -3.76 -20.00 -17.97
N ALA A 106 -2.52 -20.52 -17.84
CA ALA A 106 -2.29 -21.96 -17.77
C ALA A 106 -2.94 -22.62 -16.53
N TYR A 107 -3.06 -21.86 -15.45
CA TYR A 107 -3.74 -22.29 -14.23
C TYR A 107 -5.21 -21.81 -14.15
N ASN A 108 -5.76 -21.18 -15.19
CA ASN A 108 -7.11 -20.62 -15.22
C ASN A 108 -7.40 -19.72 -14.02
N VAL A 109 -6.44 -18.87 -13.62
CA VAL A 109 -6.62 -17.87 -12.56
C VAL A 109 -7.48 -16.73 -13.10
N ASN A 110 -8.31 -16.13 -12.26
CA ASN A 110 -9.24 -15.05 -12.64
C ASN A 110 -9.37 -13.94 -11.61
N ALA A 111 -8.65 -14.03 -10.49
CA ALA A 111 -8.66 -13.01 -9.44
C ALA A 111 -7.35 -13.05 -8.62
N TRP A 112 -6.96 -11.90 -8.07
CA TRP A 112 -5.88 -11.75 -7.11
C TRP A 112 -6.44 -11.62 -5.68
N PRO A 113 -5.77 -12.23 -4.69
CA PRO A 113 -4.80 -13.31 -4.80
C PRO A 113 -5.46 -14.64 -5.15
N THR A 114 -4.70 -15.57 -5.72
CA THR A 114 -5.13 -16.98 -5.90
C THR A 114 -4.01 -17.91 -5.44
N ILE A 115 -4.34 -18.84 -4.55
CA ILE A 115 -3.42 -19.87 -4.09
C ILE A 115 -3.68 -21.19 -4.82
N VAL A 116 -2.60 -21.81 -5.29
CA VAL A 116 -2.63 -23.16 -5.87
C VAL A 116 -1.64 -24.04 -5.12
N ILE A 117 -2.08 -25.22 -4.66
CA ILE A 117 -1.20 -26.19 -4.00
C ILE A 117 -1.03 -27.41 -4.89
N ILE A 118 0.22 -27.84 -5.06
CA ILE A 118 0.64 -28.95 -5.89
C ILE A 118 1.25 -30.02 -4.97
N ASP A 119 0.82 -31.28 -5.14
CA ASP A 119 1.35 -32.40 -4.37
C ASP A 119 2.76 -32.81 -4.85
N PRO A 120 3.50 -33.66 -4.08
CA PRO A 120 4.84 -34.13 -4.46
C PRO A 120 4.93 -34.92 -5.78
N LEU A 121 3.80 -35.33 -6.36
CA LEU A 121 3.72 -35.99 -7.66
C LEU A 121 3.42 -35.02 -8.81
N GLY A 122 3.27 -33.73 -8.53
CA GLY A 122 2.99 -32.70 -9.51
C GLY A 122 1.51 -32.59 -9.89
N ASN A 123 0.59 -32.93 -9.00
CA ASN A 123 -0.84 -32.74 -9.23
C ASN A 123 -1.37 -31.53 -8.46
N VAL A 124 -2.22 -30.73 -9.10
CA VAL A 124 -2.95 -29.66 -8.42
C VAL A 124 -4.02 -30.29 -7.50
N VAL A 125 -3.91 -30.03 -6.22
CA VAL A 125 -4.81 -30.57 -5.19
C VAL A 125 -5.68 -29.50 -4.53
N TYR A 126 -5.31 -28.23 -4.68
CA TYR A 126 -6.06 -27.10 -4.15
C TYR A 126 -5.91 -25.89 -5.06
N LYS A 127 -7.00 -25.12 -5.23
CA LYS A 127 -7.01 -23.82 -5.88
C LYS A 127 -8.15 -23.00 -5.30
N ARG A 128 -7.84 -21.78 -4.82
CA ARG A 128 -8.84 -20.85 -4.31
C ARG A 128 -8.36 -19.41 -4.44
N SER A 129 -9.26 -18.52 -4.81
CA SER A 129 -9.05 -17.06 -4.85
C SER A 129 -9.52 -16.41 -3.53
N GLY A 130 -8.95 -15.24 -3.22
CA GLY A 130 -9.26 -14.43 -2.05
C GLY A 130 -8.26 -14.62 -0.91
N GLU A 131 -8.40 -13.83 0.12
CA GLU A 131 -7.56 -13.79 1.33
C GLU A 131 -8.13 -14.63 2.48
N GLY A 132 -7.44 -14.66 3.66
CA GLY A 132 -7.91 -15.34 4.86
C GLY A 132 -7.90 -16.86 4.76
N GLN A 133 -6.91 -17.44 4.10
CA GLN A 133 -6.85 -18.87 3.80
C GLN A 133 -5.74 -19.63 4.55
N SER A 134 -4.95 -18.94 5.36
CA SER A 134 -3.71 -19.51 5.91
C SER A 134 -3.91 -20.79 6.72
N GLU A 135 -4.95 -20.88 7.54
CA GLU A 135 -5.25 -22.08 8.32
C GLU A 135 -5.58 -23.27 7.40
N PHE A 136 -6.38 -23.04 6.35
CA PHE A 136 -6.73 -24.10 5.41
C PHE A 136 -5.53 -24.54 4.57
N ILE A 137 -4.66 -23.59 4.15
CA ILE A 137 -3.41 -23.90 3.43
C ILE A 137 -2.51 -24.76 4.31
N GLU A 138 -2.39 -24.41 5.60
CA GLU A 138 -1.64 -25.16 6.61
C GLU A 138 -2.13 -26.60 6.73
N ASP A 139 -3.44 -26.81 6.87
CA ASP A 139 -4.07 -28.13 6.94
C ASP A 139 -3.80 -28.96 5.69
N VAL A 140 -3.91 -28.37 4.49
CA VAL A 140 -3.63 -29.08 3.23
C VAL A 140 -2.16 -29.49 3.15
N ILE A 141 -1.23 -28.63 3.53
CA ILE A 141 0.21 -28.94 3.54
C ILE A 141 0.48 -30.11 4.50
N ASP A 142 -0.03 -30.05 5.74
CA ASP A 142 0.19 -31.09 6.75
C ASP A 142 -0.36 -32.45 6.28
N VAL A 143 -1.57 -32.48 5.71
CA VAL A 143 -2.17 -33.71 5.12
C VAL A 143 -1.30 -34.28 3.99
N LEU A 144 -0.75 -33.42 3.13
CA LEU A 144 0.11 -33.87 2.03
C LEU A 144 1.43 -34.45 2.55
N LEU A 145 2.07 -33.78 3.50
CA LEU A 145 3.32 -34.25 4.10
C LEU A 145 3.14 -35.63 4.77
N ASP A 146 2.03 -35.86 5.47
CA ASP A 146 1.71 -37.13 6.09
C ASP A 146 1.44 -38.23 5.04
N ARG A 147 0.62 -37.90 4.02
CA ARG A 147 0.24 -38.84 2.94
C ARG A 147 1.44 -39.33 2.14
N TYR A 148 2.41 -38.45 1.92
CA TYR A 148 3.60 -38.77 1.10
C TYR A 148 4.85 -39.03 1.94
N THR A 149 4.69 -39.38 3.23
CA THR A 149 5.81 -39.76 4.10
C THR A 149 6.69 -40.82 3.44
N GLY A 150 8.02 -40.60 3.40
CA GLY A 150 9.00 -41.46 2.73
C GLY A 150 9.07 -41.31 1.20
N LYS A 151 8.25 -40.41 0.59
CA LYS A 151 8.25 -40.10 -0.84
C LYS A 151 8.49 -38.62 -1.10
N VAL A 152 8.66 -37.81 -0.08
CA VAL A 152 9.01 -36.40 -0.17
C VAL A 152 10.52 -36.21 -0.25
N ALA A 153 10.97 -35.05 -0.74
CA ALA A 153 12.37 -34.68 -0.75
C ALA A 153 12.92 -34.62 0.69
N THR A 154 14.22 -34.89 0.83
CA THR A 154 14.89 -34.96 2.14
C THR A 154 15.52 -33.63 2.55
N GLU A 155 15.76 -32.75 1.59
CA GLU A 155 16.42 -31.45 1.82
C GLU A 155 15.48 -30.30 1.43
N PRO A 156 15.42 -29.23 2.24
CA PRO A 156 14.67 -28.03 1.88
C PRO A 156 15.38 -27.28 0.75
N ILE A 157 14.61 -26.53 -0.06
CA ILE A 157 15.18 -25.61 -1.06
C ILE A 157 15.66 -24.36 -0.37
N ARG A 158 16.88 -23.92 -0.70
CA ARG A 158 17.45 -22.67 -0.21
C ARG A 158 17.17 -21.55 -1.21
N TYR A 159 16.64 -20.45 -0.70
CA TYR A 159 16.39 -19.23 -1.46
C TYR A 159 17.56 -18.26 -1.37
N LYS A 160 17.63 -17.35 -2.32
CA LYS A 160 18.54 -16.21 -2.25
C LYS A 160 17.86 -15.15 -1.38
N PRO A 161 18.40 -14.82 -0.19
CA PRO A 161 17.75 -13.83 0.66
C PRO A 161 17.80 -12.45 -0.01
N SER A 162 16.69 -11.75 0.07
CA SER A 162 16.61 -10.32 -0.23
C SER A 162 17.45 -9.56 0.81
N SER A 163 18.36 -8.69 0.35
CA SER A 163 19.18 -7.88 1.24
C SER A 163 18.53 -6.51 1.49
N ARG A 164 18.29 -6.15 2.75
CA ARG A 164 17.87 -4.81 3.13
C ARG A 164 19.05 -3.84 2.97
N ASP A 165 18.86 -2.74 2.23
CA ASP A 165 19.79 -1.63 2.25
C ASP A 165 19.64 -0.83 3.57
N THR A 166 20.65 -0.91 4.43
CA THR A 166 20.67 -0.25 5.74
C THR A 166 21.20 1.19 5.69
N ASN A 167 21.61 1.68 4.53
CA ASN A 167 22.24 2.99 4.39
C ASN A 167 21.23 4.15 4.35
N ASN A 168 19.96 3.88 4.09
CA ASN A 168 18.93 4.89 3.98
C ASN A 168 18.42 5.32 5.36
N ARG A 169 18.27 6.64 5.59
CA ARG A 169 17.69 7.20 6.83
C ARG A 169 16.20 6.94 6.92
N LEU A 170 15.47 7.03 5.81
CA LEU A 170 14.10 6.59 5.65
C LEU A 170 14.09 5.26 4.90
N TYR A 171 13.05 4.45 5.14
CA TYR A 171 12.90 3.19 4.43
C TYR A 171 11.44 3.00 4.02
N TYR A 172 11.15 3.23 2.74
CA TYR A 172 9.82 3.29 2.15
C TYR A 172 8.88 4.20 2.95
N PRO A 173 9.15 5.54 3.03
CA PRO A 173 8.25 6.45 3.72
C PRO A 173 6.84 6.36 3.12
N GLY A 174 5.84 6.28 3.99
CA GLY A 174 4.43 6.23 3.60
C GLY A 174 3.90 7.64 3.33
N LYS A 175 3.23 8.25 4.32
CA LYS A 175 2.65 9.58 4.15
C LYS A 175 3.29 10.62 5.03
N ILE A 176 2.93 11.88 4.78
CA ILE A 176 3.47 13.05 5.47
C ILE A 176 2.34 13.97 5.96
N ALA A 177 2.58 14.67 7.05
CA ALA A 177 1.69 15.72 7.53
C ALA A 177 2.50 16.95 7.96
N LEU A 178 1.98 18.13 7.65
CA LEU A 178 2.54 19.40 8.12
C LEU A 178 1.80 19.85 9.40
N ASP A 179 2.52 20.45 10.35
CA ASP A 179 1.90 21.06 11.53
C ASP A 179 1.08 22.30 11.16
N ALA A 180 0.27 22.81 12.07
CA ALA A 180 -0.63 23.95 11.81
C ALA A 180 0.11 25.22 11.39
N GLU A 181 1.36 25.39 11.82
CA GLU A 181 2.19 26.58 11.59
C GLU A 181 3.23 26.37 10.47
N TYR A 182 3.24 25.16 9.87
CA TYR A 182 4.17 24.79 8.80
C TYR A 182 5.65 24.93 9.21
N ARG A 183 5.96 24.55 10.46
CA ARG A 183 7.34 24.51 11.00
C ARG A 183 7.93 23.13 11.02
N TYR A 184 7.07 22.11 11.09
CA TYR A 184 7.46 20.71 11.20
C TYR A 184 6.73 19.86 10.16
N ILE A 185 7.37 18.78 9.77
CA ILE A 185 6.78 17.70 9.00
C ILE A 185 6.85 16.41 9.80
N ALA A 186 5.72 15.72 9.90
CA ALA A 186 5.64 14.37 10.41
C ALA A 186 5.68 13.38 9.25
N ILE A 187 6.45 12.31 9.38
CA ILE A 187 6.72 11.32 8.33
C ILE A 187 6.49 9.93 8.90
N THR A 188 5.63 9.13 8.30
CA THR A 188 5.59 7.69 8.55
C THR A 188 6.76 7.03 7.83
N ASP A 189 7.75 6.58 8.57
CA ASP A 189 8.90 5.83 8.08
C ASP A 189 8.55 4.33 8.12
N SER A 190 7.69 3.93 7.15
CA SER A 190 6.83 2.75 7.22
C SER A 190 7.60 1.46 7.46
N ASN A 191 8.61 1.14 6.65
CA ASN A 191 9.37 -0.10 6.83
C ASN A 191 10.41 -0.03 7.96
N ASN A 192 10.61 1.14 8.57
CA ASN A 192 11.31 1.30 9.85
C ASN A 192 10.35 1.24 11.05
N ASN A 193 9.03 1.01 10.84
CA ASN A 193 8.00 0.89 11.87
C ASN A 193 8.06 2.03 12.90
N ARG A 194 8.18 3.28 12.41
CA ARG A 194 8.32 4.47 13.26
C ARG A 194 7.75 5.71 12.58
N VAL A 195 7.62 6.77 13.38
CA VAL A 195 7.26 8.11 12.90
C VAL A 195 8.40 9.08 13.25
N LEU A 196 8.74 9.97 12.32
CA LEU A 196 9.71 11.03 12.53
C LEU A 196 9.01 12.39 12.49
N ILE A 197 9.39 13.27 13.43
CA ILE A 197 9.04 14.70 13.39
C ILE A 197 10.30 15.47 13.04
N VAL A 198 10.28 16.17 11.93
CA VAL A 198 11.43 16.86 11.36
C VAL A 198 11.12 18.36 11.25
N ARG A 199 12.05 19.20 11.68
CA ARG A 199 11.92 20.66 11.53
C ARG A 199 12.24 21.07 10.09
N LEU A 200 11.34 21.83 9.47
CA LEU A 200 11.47 22.21 8.05
C LEU A 200 12.65 23.16 7.80
N SER A 201 12.99 24.04 8.75
CA SER A 201 14.01 25.07 8.55
C SER A 201 15.45 24.54 8.42
N ASP A 202 15.77 23.39 9.06
CA ASP A 202 17.13 22.84 9.10
C ASP A 202 17.21 21.31 8.89
N GLY A 203 16.05 20.66 8.77
CA GLY A 203 15.97 19.22 8.57
C GLY A 203 16.31 18.37 9.79
N ARG A 204 16.38 18.98 11.00
CA ARG A 204 16.70 18.26 12.23
C ARG A 204 15.51 17.40 12.67
N ILE A 205 15.78 16.13 13.01
CA ILE A 205 14.82 15.25 13.68
C ILE A 205 14.61 15.75 15.09
N ILE A 206 13.36 16.12 15.42
CA ILE A 206 12.98 16.59 16.77
C ILE A 206 12.47 15.43 17.61
N HIS A 207 11.68 14.53 17.01
CA HIS A 207 11.21 13.32 17.67
C HIS A 207 11.35 12.13 16.73
N LYS A 208 11.78 11.00 17.30
CA LYS A 208 11.71 9.68 16.73
C LYS A 208 10.73 8.88 17.59
N ILE A 209 9.62 8.46 17.03
CA ILE A 209 8.51 7.85 17.73
C ILE A 209 8.38 6.40 17.27
N GLY A 210 8.43 5.47 18.20
CA GLY A 210 8.51 4.03 17.95
C GLY A 210 9.94 3.49 17.97
N ASN A 211 10.09 2.29 18.53
CA ASN A 211 11.40 1.65 18.69
C ASN A 211 11.95 0.96 17.43
N GLY A 212 11.17 0.96 16.33
CA GLY A 212 11.54 0.33 15.05
C GLY A 212 11.18 -1.16 14.96
N MET A 213 10.76 -1.80 16.04
CA MET A 213 10.27 -3.17 16.01
C MET A 213 8.79 -3.19 15.60
N ARG A 214 8.41 -4.13 14.76
CA ARG A 214 7.00 -4.33 14.36
C ARG A 214 6.16 -4.79 15.55
N GLY A 215 4.91 -4.34 15.62
CA GLY A 215 3.92 -4.76 16.63
C GLY A 215 2.93 -3.66 16.99
N LEU A 216 1.92 -4.02 17.77
CA LEU A 216 0.91 -3.13 18.31
C LEU A 216 1.15 -2.95 19.81
N ILE A 217 1.99 -1.99 20.18
CA ILE A 217 2.32 -1.70 21.59
C ILE A 217 2.16 -0.20 21.85
N ASP A 218 1.31 0.11 22.82
CA ASP A 218 1.14 1.44 23.40
C ASP A 218 2.23 1.73 24.44
N GLY A 219 2.45 2.99 24.77
CA GLY A 219 3.41 3.39 25.79
C GLY A 219 4.06 4.74 25.53
N SER A 220 5.29 4.90 25.98
CA SER A 220 6.09 6.09 25.67
C SER A 220 6.45 6.14 24.18
N ILE A 221 6.80 7.34 23.68
CA ILE A 221 7.22 7.49 22.27
C ILE A 221 8.44 6.64 21.92
N ASP A 222 9.26 6.27 22.89
CA ASP A 222 10.47 5.46 22.69
C ASP A 222 10.19 3.94 22.72
N GLU A 223 9.10 3.50 23.38
CA GLU A 223 8.77 2.08 23.57
C GLU A 223 7.68 1.58 22.63
N ALA A 224 6.84 2.48 22.14
CA ALA A 224 5.75 2.17 21.26
C ALA A 224 6.23 1.39 20.03
N ARG A 225 5.36 0.53 19.52
CA ARG A 225 5.59 -0.21 18.27
C ARG A 225 4.47 0.05 17.28
N PHE A 226 4.87 0.10 16.04
CA PHE A 226 4.01 0.20 14.87
C PHE A 226 4.30 -0.98 13.93
N PHE A 227 3.43 -1.19 12.95
CA PHE A 227 3.72 -2.13 11.87
C PHE A 227 3.33 -1.52 10.51
N ARG A 228 4.34 -1.08 9.76
CA ARG A 228 4.23 -0.37 8.47
C ARG A 228 3.14 0.71 8.48
N PRO A 229 3.23 1.70 9.37
CA PRO A 229 2.28 2.80 9.42
C PRO A 229 2.30 3.54 8.09
N GLN A 230 1.13 3.84 7.52
CA GLN A 230 0.99 4.56 6.24
C GLN A 230 0.49 5.97 6.47
N GLY A 231 -0.79 6.15 6.77
CA GLY A 231 -1.43 7.44 6.91
C GLY A 231 -1.02 8.20 8.16
N ILE A 232 -0.97 9.52 8.04
CA ILE A 232 -0.63 10.41 9.14
C ILE A 232 -1.38 11.73 9.02
N ARG A 233 -1.95 12.20 10.13
CA ARG A 233 -2.59 13.50 10.19
C ARG A 233 -2.25 14.22 11.48
N TRP A 234 -1.80 15.46 11.36
CA TRP A 234 -1.54 16.33 12.51
C TRP A 234 -2.79 17.20 12.74
N SER A 235 -3.42 17.05 13.90
CA SER A 235 -4.54 17.88 14.31
C SER A 235 -4.06 19.30 14.62
N LYS A 236 -4.83 20.28 14.11
CA LYS A 236 -4.53 21.69 14.35
C LYS A 236 -5.08 22.19 15.69
N ASP A 237 -6.07 21.50 16.25
CA ASP A 237 -6.82 21.97 17.39
C ASP A 237 -6.18 21.55 18.73
N ASP A 238 -5.65 20.32 18.80
CA ASP A 238 -5.12 19.72 20.03
C ASP A 238 -3.66 19.25 19.92
N GLY A 239 -3.03 19.41 18.75
CA GLY A 239 -1.65 19.01 18.53
C GLY A 239 -1.40 17.51 18.47
N ILE A 240 -2.44 16.68 18.56
CA ILE A 240 -2.35 15.22 18.45
C ILE A 240 -2.02 14.81 17.03
N ILE A 241 -1.18 13.78 16.88
CA ILE A 241 -0.87 13.19 15.58
C ILE A 241 -1.56 11.83 15.51
N TYR A 242 -2.45 11.68 14.53
CA TYR A 242 -3.14 10.43 14.26
C TYR A 242 -2.42 9.63 13.19
N ILE A 243 -2.31 8.30 13.40
CA ILE A 243 -1.57 7.38 12.54
C ILE A 243 -2.50 6.25 12.10
N ALA A 244 -2.56 5.98 10.81
CA ALA A 244 -3.06 4.73 10.28
C ALA A 244 -1.95 3.68 10.37
N ASP A 245 -2.02 2.84 11.38
CA ASP A 245 -1.07 1.76 11.67
C ASP A 245 -1.52 0.50 10.90
N THR A 246 -1.28 0.55 9.60
CA THR A 246 -1.96 -0.21 8.55
C THR A 246 -1.90 -1.71 8.74
N GLU A 247 -0.71 -2.28 8.92
CA GLU A 247 -0.53 -3.73 9.11
C GLU A 247 -0.94 -4.20 10.52
N ASN A 248 -1.13 -3.27 11.46
CA ASN A 248 -1.74 -3.54 12.76
C ASN A 248 -3.27 -3.39 12.73
N HIS A 249 -3.88 -3.03 11.59
CA HIS A 249 -5.32 -2.79 11.48
C HIS A 249 -5.84 -1.90 12.61
N ALA A 250 -5.12 -0.80 12.89
CA ALA A 250 -5.39 0.07 14.03
C ALA A 250 -5.17 1.55 13.70
N ILE A 251 -5.81 2.43 14.48
CA ILE A 251 -5.54 3.85 14.48
C ILE A 251 -4.87 4.20 15.80
N ARG A 252 -3.75 4.93 15.70
CA ARG A 252 -2.97 5.34 16.88
C ARG A 252 -3.00 6.87 17.01
N ALA A 253 -2.94 7.34 18.23
CA ALA A 253 -2.77 8.75 18.57
C ALA A 253 -1.42 8.96 19.28
N ILE A 254 -0.68 9.96 18.83
CA ILE A 254 0.60 10.40 19.42
C ILE A 254 0.36 11.75 20.07
N ASP A 255 0.52 11.80 21.38
CA ASP A 255 0.52 13.00 22.20
C ASP A 255 1.97 13.38 22.48
N LEU A 256 2.45 14.44 21.83
CA LEU A 256 3.85 14.88 21.96
C LEU A 256 4.12 15.55 23.30
N ASP A 257 3.14 16.22 23.90
CA ASP A 257 3.28 16.91 25.18
C ASP A 257 3.45 15.90 26.32
N ASN A 258 2.64 14.84 26.31
CA ASN A 258 2.73 13.74 27.26
C ASN A 258 3.70 12.63 26.84
N LYS A 259 4.33 12.73 25.67
CA LYS A 259 5.24 11.75 25.07
C LYS A 259 4.66 10.33 25.04
N LYS A 260 3.41 10.20 24.63
CA LYS A 260 2.65 8.97 24.69
C LYS A 260 2.05 8.58 23.36
N VAL A 261 2.04 7.28 23.09
CA VAL A 261 1.32 6.67 21.94
C VAL A 261 0.23 5.77 22.50
N THR A 262 -0.99 5.90 21.96
CA THR A 262 -2.15 5.10 22.35
C THR A 262 -2.90 4.60 21.15
N THR A 263 -3.43 3.36 21.22
CA THR A 263 -4.39 2.85 20.25
C THR A 263 -5.76 3.45 20.55
N ILE A 264 -6.39 4.09 19.57
CA ILE A 264 -7.71 4.72 19.70
C ILE A 264 -8.81 3.95 18.99
N ALA A 265 -8.47 3.20 17.93
CA ALA A 265 -9.40 2.32 17.23
C ALA A 265 -8.67 1.09 16.68
N GLY A 266 -9.41 -0.01 16.54
CA GLY A 266 -8.84 -1.30 16.13
C GLY A 266 -8.27 -2.10 17.30
N ASN A 267 -8.24 -3.41 17.15
CA ASN A 267 -7.77 -4.36 18.17
C ASN A 267 -6.59 -5.23 17.68
N GLY A 268 -5.98 -4.88 16.56
CA GLY A 268 -4.84 -5.60 15.99
C GLY A 268 -5.22 -6.82 15.14
N ARG A 269 -6.51 -7.06 14.93
CA ARG A 269 -7.01 -8.15 14.10
C ARG A 269 -7.67 -7.59 12.85
N GLN A 270 -7.40 -8.21 11.72
CA GLN A 270 -8.05 -7.90 10.45
C GLN A 270 -9.54 -8.21 10.52
N GLY A 271 -10.38 -7.26 10.10
CA GLY A 271 -11.81 -7.40 10.01
C GLY A 271 -12.27 -7.50 8.57
N TYR A 272 -13.25 -8.36 8.30
CA TYR A 272 -13.82 -8.52 6.95
C TYR A 272 -15.20 -7.86 6.80
N TYR A 273 -15.86 -7.60 7.91
CA TYR A 273 -17.16 -6.92 7.93
C TYR A 273 -17.43 -6.36 9.32
N SER A 274 -17.87 -5.12 9.38
CA SER A 274 -18.34 -4.52 10.64
C SER A 274 -19.35 -3.40 10.38
N LYS A 275 -20.31 -3.26 11.27
CA LYS A 275 -21.24 -2.11 11.32
C LYS A 275 -20.68 -0.94 12.13
N GLY A 276 -19.49 -1.13 12.72
CA GLY A 276 -18.91 -0.20 13.68
C GLY A 276 -19.34 -0.51 15.11
N GLY A 277 -18.94 0.38 16.03
CA GLY A 277 -19.19 0.27 17.46
C GLY A 277 -18.15 1.03 18.29
N TYR A 278 -17.90 0.58 19.52
CA TYR A 278 -16.82 1.12 20.33
C TYR A 278 -15.48 0.83 19.65
N ALA A 279 -14.72 1.88 19.39
CA ALA A 279 -13.66 1.83 18.39
C ALA A 279 -12.56 0.79 18.69
N LYS A 280 -12.23 0.54 19.96
CA LYS A 280 -11.21 -0.45 20.35
C LYS A 280 -11.67 -1.90 20.23
N ASP A 281 -12.97 -2.13 20.12
CA ASP A 281 -13.52 -3.48 19.98
C ASP A 281 -13.73 -3.87 18.50
N VAL A 282 -13.71 -2.88 17.61
CA VAL A 282 -13.92 -3.08 16.17
C VAL A 282 -12.65 -3.59 15.52
N GLN A 283 -12.76 -4.64 14.72
CA GLN A 283 -11.70 -5.08 13.82
C GLN A 283 -11.68 -4.20 12.58
N LEU A 284 -10.58 -3.48 12.36
CA LEU A 284 -10.36 -2.68 11.17
C LEU A 284 -9.70 -3.52 10.07
N ASN A 285 -9.67 -2.99 8.85
CA ASN A 285 -9.00 -3.67 7.74
C ASN A 285 -8.16 -2.67 6.94
N SER A 286 -6.87 -2.63 7.26
CA SER A 286 -5.87 -1.79 6.60
C SER A 286 -6.29 -0.33 6.46
N PRO A 287 -6.44 0.43 7.58
CA PRO A 287 -6.56 1.87 7.50
C PRO A 287 -5.33 2.41 6.79
N TRP A 288 -5.53 3.20 5.71
CA TRP A 288 -4.44 3.63 4.84
C TRP A 288 -4.14 5.12 4.92
N ASP A 289 -5.15 5.95 5.13
CA ASP A 289 -4.99 7.39 5.34
C ASP A 289 -6.05 7.94 6.29
N LEU A 290 -5.80 9.16 6.77
CA LEU A 290 -6.61 9.84 7.76
C LEU A 290 -6.82 11.30 7.38
N GLU A 291 -8.01 11.84 7.69
CA GLU A 291 -8.30 13.26 7.60
C GLU A 291 -9.19 13.71 8.78
N ILE A 292 -8.95 14.90 9.32
CA ILE A 292 -9.62 15.39 10.51
C ILE A 292 -10.49 16.62 10.22
N ASP A 293 -11.66 16.67 10.86
CA ASP A 293 -12.60 17.80 10.88
C ASP A 293 -13.18 17.96 12.29
N GLY A 294 -12.60 18.84 13.09
CA GLY A 294 -12.94 19.00 14.50
C GLY A 294 -12.79 17.68 15.28
N ASN A 295 -13.89 17.15 15.81
CA ASN A 295 -13.93 15.88 16.55
C ASN A 295 -14.18 14.64 15.69
N LYS A 296 -14.07 14.75 14.36
CA LYS A 296 -14.32 13.68 13.38
C LYS A 296 -13.03 13.32 12.66
N LEU A 297 -12.65 12.06 12.70
CA LEU A 297 -11.54 11.52 11.94
C LEU A 297 -12.07 10.59 10.84
N TYR A 298 -11.93 11.01 9.58
CA TYR A 298 -12.22 10.18 8.42
C TYR A 298 -11.04 9.24 8.15
N VAL A 299 -11.35 8.00 7.82
CA VAL A 299 -10.37 6.93 7.66
C VAL A 299 -10.58 6.27 6.29
N ALA A 300 -9.58 6.26 5.46
CA ALA A 300 -9.55 5.44 4.25
C ALA A 300 -9.31 3.99 4.66
N MET A 301 -10.37 3.18 4.64
CA MET A 301 -10.34 1.77 5.00
C MET A 301 -10.12 0.93 3.75
N ALA A 302 -8.86 0.84 3.33
CA ALA A 302 -8.48 0.27 2.03
C ALA A 302 -9.00 -1.17 1.84
N GLY A 303 -8.84 -2.04 2.84
CA GLY A 303 -9.26 -3.43 2.76
C GLY A 303 -10.78 -3.66 2.82
N LEU A 304 -11.59 -2.62 3.04
CA LEU A 304 -13.06 -2.69 3.03
C LEU A 304 -13.70 -1.85 1.91
N HIS A 305 -12.89 -1.22 1.06
CA HIS A 305 -13.38 -0.35 -0.02
C HIS A 305 -14.34 0.74 0.47
N GLN A 306 -14.05 1.33 1.66
CA GLN A 306 -14.92 2.27 2.35
C GLN A 306 -14.13 3.43 2.95
N ILE A 307 -14.84 4.53 3.21
CA ILE A 307 -14.41 5.58 4.13
C ILE A 307 -15.17 5.38 5.44
N TRP A 308 -14.43 5.35 6.55
CA TRP A 308 -14.97 5.21 7.88
C TRP A 308 -14.86 6.53 8.65
N LEU A 309 -15.69 6.69 9.69
CA LEU A 309 -15.71 7.85 10.56
C LEU A 309 -15.47 7.40 12.01
N TYR A 310 -14.40 7.90 12.61
CA TYR A 310 -14.15 7.82 14.05
C TYR A 310 -14.57 9.12 14.72
N SER A 311 -15.46 9.03 15.72
CA SER A 311 -15.87 10.12 16.61
C SER A 311 -14.91 10.16 17.81
N ILE A 312 -14.16 11.25 17.94
CA ILE A 312 -13.22 11.45 19.05
C ILE A 312 -13.99 11.57 20.37
N GLU A 313 -15.15 12.24 20.34
CA GLU A 313 -16.02 12.46 21.52
C GLU A 313 -16.58 11.16 22.07
N ASP A 314 -17.15 10.32 21.20
CA ASP A 314 -17.85 9.10 21.61
C ASP A 314 -16.91 7.87 21.65
N SER A 315 -15.69 7.98 21.16
CA SER A 315 -14.80 6.84 20.94
C SER A 315 -15.47 5.70 20.14
N SER A 316 -16.27 6.08 19.16
CA SER A 316 -16.97 5.15 18.26
C SER A 316 -16.43 5.24 16.85
N ILE A 317 -16.51 4.15 16.09
CA ILE A 317 -16.08 4.10 14.68
C ILE A 317 -17.11 3.32 13.86
N SER A 318 -17.44 3.81 12.66
CA SER A 318 -18.40 3.15 11.76
C SER A 318 -18.16 3.52 10.30
N PRO A 319 -18.70 2.74 9.34
CA PRO A 319 -18.70 3.12 7.94
C PRO A 319 -19.38 4.47 7.71
N PHE A 320 -18.74 5.34 6.94
CA PHE A 320 -19.26 6.66 6.57
C PHE A 320 -19.71 6.70 5.12
N ALA A 321 -18.88 6.20 4.20
CA ALA A 321 -19.19 6.14 2.78
C ALA A 321 -18.60 4.87 2.14
N GLY A 322 -19.32 4.32 1.18
CA GLY A 322 -18.97 3.11 0.45
C GLY A 322 -19.84 1.91 0.82
N SER A 323 -20.28 1.16 -0.18
CA SER A 323 -21.08 -0.06 -0.02
C SER A 323 -20.26 -1.24 0.55
N GLY A 324 -18.93 -1.18 0.42
CA GLY A 324 -18.02 -2.30 0.71
C GLY A 324 -17.73 -3.20 -0.50
N TYR A 325 -18.38 -2.97 -1.62
CA TYR A 325 -18.03 -3.60 -2.90
C TYR A 325 -16.96 -2.79 -3.62
N GLU A 326 -16.01 -3.49 -4.23
CA GLU A 326 -14.99 -2.88 -5.07
C GLU A 326 -15.60 -2.35 -6.37
N GLY A 327 -15.46 -1.05 -6.63
CA GLY A 327 -16.01 -0.42 -7.82
C GLY A 327 -15.77 1.08 -7.89
N ILE A 328 -16.38 1.74 -8.88
CA ILE A 328 -16.31 3.19 -9.12
C ILE A 328 -17.70 3.80 -9.31
N TYR A 329 -18.66 3.37 -8.51
CA TYR A 329 -20.04 3.83 -8.66
C TYR A 329 -20.31 5.13 -7.89
N ASP A 330 -20.77 6.17 -8.61
CA ASP A 330 -21.18 7.45 -8.05
C ASP A 330 -22.61 7.37 -7.52
N SER A 331 -22.83 7.70 -6.23
CA SER A 331 -24.14 7.60 -5.61
C SER A 331 -24.19 8.39 -4.29
N ASP A 332 -25.21 8.09 -3.45
CA ASP A 332 -25.22 8.49 -2.05
C ASP A 332 -24.11 7.77 -1.26
N LEU A 333 -23.89 8.20 0.00
CA LEU A 333 -22.79 7.69 0.82
C LEU A 333 -22.84 6.16 1.01
N SER A 334 -24.03 5.57 1.14
CA SER A 334 -24.18 4.16 1.52
C SER A 334 -24.07 3.19 0.33
N THR A 335 -24.37 3.67 -0.86
CA THR A 335 -24.44 2.85 -2.09
C THR A 335 -23.32 3.15 -3.09
N ALA A 336 -22.56 4.21 -2.89
CA ALA A 336 -21.36 4.47 -3.67
C ALA A 336 -20.35 3.32 -3.52
N GLU A 337 -19.51 3.13 -4.53
CA GLU A 337 -18.44 2.13 -4.50
C GLU A 337 -17.08 2.82 -4.61
N PHE A 338 -16.11 2.26 -3.90
CA PHE A 338 -14.69 2.63 -3.96
C PHE A 338 -13.87 1.38 -4.27
N ALA A 339 -12.63 1.60 -4.72
CA ALA A 339 -11.67 0.54 -5.00
C ALA A 339 -10.35 0.85 -4.30
N GLN A 340 -10.21 0.38 -3.06
CA GLN A 340 -9.02 0.55 -2.23
C GLN A 340 -8.67 2.03 -1.99
N PRO A 341 -9.56 2.83 -1.33
CA PRO A 341 -9.28 4.23 -1.02
C PRO A 341 -8.01 4.34 -0.16
N SER A 342 -7.06 5.16 -0.59
CA SER A 342 -5.70 5.20 -0.02
C SER A 342 -5.19 6.61 0.29
N GLY A 343 -5.91 7.67 -0.09
CA GLY A 343 -5.53 9.05 0.21
C GLY A 343 -6.74 9.91 0.51
N LEU A 344 -6.62 10.80 1.50
CA LEU A 344 -7.68 11.70 1.93
C LEU A 344 -7.21 13.15 2.04
N SER A 345 -8.06 14.09 1.62
CA SER A 345 -7.88 15.52 1.89
C SER A 345 -9.21 16.23 1.98
N LEU A 346 -9.46 16.90 3.09
CA LEU A 346 -10.69 17.69 3.30
C LEU A 346 -10.45 19.16 2.94
N HIS A 347 -11.29 19.70 2.06
CA HIS A 347 -11.26 21.11 1.72
C HIS A 347 -12.68 21.64 1.46
N ARG A 348 -13.07 22.70 2.16
CA ARG A 348 -14.39 23.40 2.00
C ARG A 348 -15.59 22.44 2.05
N GLY A 349 -15.60 21.48 2.99
CA GLY A 349 -16.71 20.54 3.17
C GLY A 349 -16.76 19.40 2.14
N VAL A 350 -15.76 19.29 1.29
CA VAL A 350 -15.58 18.17 0.34
C VAL A 350 -14.39 17.34 0.77
N LEU A 351 -14.59 16.04 0.98
CA LEU A 351 -13.52 15.09 1.21
C LEU A 351 -13.10 14.47 -0.12
N TYR A 352 -11.89 14.81 -0.57
CA TYR A 352 -11.28 14.22 -1.75
C TYR A 352 -10.59 12.90 -1.39
N VAL A 353 -10.74 11.91 -2.26
CA VAL A 353 -10.25 10.55 -2.06
C VAL A 353 -9.40 10.15 -3.25
N ALA A 354 -8.15 9.75 -3.01
CA ALA A 354 -7.38 8.96 -3.97
C ALA A 354 -7.83 7.50 -3.86
N ASP A 355 -8.55 7.04 -4.89
CA ASP A 355 -9.17 5.73 -4.96
C ASP A 355 -8.33 4.85 -5.89
N SER A 356 -7.36 4.14 -5.30
CA SER A 356 -6.15 3.67 -5.98
C SER A 356 -6.41 2.62 -7.05
N GLU A 357 -7.18 1.57 -6.74
CA GLU A 357 -7.44 0.46 -7.64
C GLU A 357 -8.34 0.84 -8.83
N SER A 358 -9.15 1.91 -8.67
CA SER A 358 -9.91 2.50 -9.78
C SER A 358 -9.15 3.59 -10.52
N SER A 359 -7.89 3.87 -10.12
CA SER A 359 -7.07 4.95 -10.72
C SER A 359 -7.81 6.27 -10.80
N SER A 360 -8.54 6.62 -9.74
CA SER A 360 -9.45 7.76 -9.74
C SER A 360 -9.24 8.72 -8.56
N ILE A 361 -9.75 9.94 -8.75
CA ILE A 361 -9.97 10.90 -7.66
C ILE A 361 -11.46 11.05 -7.48
N ARG A 362 -11.95 10.73 -6.27
CA ARG A 362 -13.34 10.85 -5.89
C ARG A 362 -13.55 12.05 -4.97
N ALA A 363 -14.75 12.58 -4.94
CA ALA A 363 -15.14 13.68 -4.07
C ALA A 363 -16.41 13.29 -3.30
N ILE A 364 -16.37 13.42 -1.97
CA ILE A 364 -17.50 13.22 -1.08
C ILE A 364 -17.96 14.61 -0.62
N ASP A 365 -19.11 15.06 -1.11
CA ASP A 365 -19.80 16.21 -0.53
C ASP A 365 -20.44 15.76 0.81
N ILE A 366 -19.84 16.21 1.92
CA ILE A 366 -20.23 15.79 3.27
C ILE A 366 -21.65 16.27 3.58
N SER A 367 -21.99 17.49 3.20
CA SER A 367 -23.30 18.11 3.45
C SER A 367 -24.38 17.56 2.53
N GLY A 368 -24.07 17.42 1.25
CA GLY A 368 -24.94 16.87 0.23
C GLY A 368 -25.06 15.35 0.25
N ARG A 369 -24.23 14.67 1.06
CA ARG A 369 -24.20 13.21 1.22
C ARG A 369 -24.08 12.46 -0.11
N ARG A 370 -23.20 12.92 -0.99
CA ARG A 370 -23.02 12.38 -2.34
C ARG A 370 -21.55 12.12 -2.64
N VAL A 371 -21.29 11.04 -3.35
CA VAL A 371 -19.98 10.69 -3.90
C VAL A 371 -20.01 10.92 -5.41
N LYS A 372 -18.94 11.55 -5.93
CA LYS A 372 -18.75 11.79 -7.36
C LYS A 372 -17.31 11.54 -7.77
N THR A 373 -17.11 11.04 -8.98
CA THR A 373 -15.81 10.92 -9.61
C THR A 373 -15.38 12.26 -10.21
N ILE A 374 -14.16 12.70 -9.92
CA ILE A 374 -13.53 13.89 -10.50
C ILE A 374 -12.70 13.48 -11.72
N VAL A 375 -11.83 12.46 -11.57
CA VAL A 375 -11.02 11.84 -12.63
C VAL A 375 -11.09 10.34 -12.46
N GLY A 376 -11.16 9.59 -13.54
CA GLY A 376 -11.27 8.11 -13.54
C GLY A 376 -12.57 7.65 -14.19
N ARG A 377 -12.62 6.38 -14.61
CA ARG A 377 -13.76 5.85 -15.38
C ARG A 377 -14.17 4.44 -15.00
N ASP A 378 -13.20 3.55 -14.76
CA ASP A 378 -13.41 2.12 -14.54
C ASP A 378 -12.19 1.52 -13.85
N LEU A 379 -12.34 0.33 -13.26
CA LEU A 379 -11.27 -0.40 -12.55
C LEU A 379 -10.06 -0.77 -13.43
N PHE A 380 -10.28 -0.84 -14.75
CA PHE A 380 -9.27 -1.25 -15.73
C PHE A 380 -8.93 -0.15 -16.74
N VAL A 381 -9.40 1.10 -16.50
CA VAL A 381 -9.08 2.25 -17.34
C VAL A 381 -8.10 3.15 -16.62
N PHE A 382 -6.84 2.98 -16.90
CA PHE A 382 -5.73 3.71 -16.30
C PHE A 382 -4.65 4.07 -17.34
N GLY A 383 -3.71 4.91 -16.95
CA GLY A 383 -2.59 5.33 -17.80
C GLY A 383 -2.02 6.67 -17.41
N TYR A 384 -1.33 7.33 -18.32
CA TYR A 384 -0.69 8.62 -18.11
C TYR A 384 -1.13 9.62 -19.18
N LYS A 385 -2.15 10.42 -18.87
CA LYS A 385 -2.68 11.43 -19.80
C LYS A 385 -3.13 12.68 -19.09
N ASP A 386 -2.64 13.84 -19.53
CA ASP A 386 -3.07 15.19 -19.14
C ASP A 386 -4.28 15.64 -19.97
N GLY A 387 -4.93 16.72 -19.56
CA GLY A 387 -6.00 17.39 -20.30
C GLY A 387 -7.29 17.52 -19.51
N SER A 388 -8.43 17.40 -20.16
CA SER A 388 -9.73 17.41 -19.49
C SER A 388 -9.84 16.29 -18.46
N VAL A 389 -10.39 16.58 -17.27
CA VAL A 389 -10.64 15.55 -16.22
C VAL A 389 -11.49 14.38 -16.73
N TYR A 390 -12.28 14.58 -17.78
CA TYR A 390 -13.11 13.53 -18.39
C TYR A 390 -12.31 12.57 -19.28
N ASP A 391 -11.13 12.99 -19.76
CA ASP A 391 -10.29 12.22 -20.70
C ASP A 391 -8.93 11.86 -20.11
N ALA A 392 -8.56 12.49 -19.04
CA ALA A 392 -7.30 12.26 -18.35
C ALA A 392 -7.23 10.85 -17.75
N LEU A 393 -6.01 10.35 -17.60
CA LEU A 393 -5.73 9.06 -17.00
C LEU A 393 -4.72 9.21 -15.88
N LEU A 394 -4.96 8.50 -14.79
CA LEU A 394 -4.09 8.27 -13.66
C LEU A 394 -3.71 6.79 -13.60
N GLN A 395 -2.74 6.44 -12.76
CA GLN A 395 -2.38 5.06 -12.50
C GLN A 395 -2.05 4.86 -11.03
N HIS A 396 -2.97 4.22 -10.31
CA HIS A 396 -2.87 3.85 -8.89
C HIS A 396 -2.42 5.02 -7.98
N PRO A 397 -3.16 6.14 -7.93
CA PRO A 397 -2.81 7.29 -7.09
C PRO A 397 -2.98 6.93 -5.60
N LEU A 398 -1.98 7.24 -4.76
CA LEU A 398 -2.01 6.96 -3.32
C LEU A 398 -2.22 8.20 -2.44
N GLY A 399 -1.85 9.38 -2.91
CA GLY A 399 -1.91 10.61 -2.12
C GLY A 399 -2.69 11.72 -2.81
N VAL A 400 -3.34 12.54 -2.00
CA VAL A 400 -4.10 13.71 -2.45
C VAL A 400 -3.97 14.85 -1.44
N ASP A 401 -3.89 16.09 -1.93
CA ASP A 401 -3.95 17.29 -1.10
C ASP A 401 -4.69 18.42 -1.83
N ALA A 402 -5.76 18.90 -1.23
CA ALA A 402 -6.60 19.93 -1.82
C ALA A 402 -6.37 21.29 -1.14
N TYR A 403 -6.06 22.30 -1.95
CA TYR A 403 -5.88 23.65 -1.48
C TYR A 403 -6.45 24.66 -2.47
N LYS A 404 -7.36 25.55 -2.01
CA LYS A 404 -8.11 26.50 -2.84
C LYS A 404 -8.82 25.76 -3.99
N ASP A 405 -8.45 26.06 -5.22
CA ASP A 405 -9.07 25.52 -6.42
C ASP A 405 -8.19 24.44 -7.10
N SER A 406 -7.17 23.95 -6.38
CA SER A 406 -6.25 22.93 -6.86
C SER A 406 -6.29 21.66 -6.01
N ILE A 407 -6.24 20.50 -6.65
CA ILE A 407 -6.02 19.21 -6.02
C ILE A 407 -4.69 18.66 -6.53
N TYR A 408 -3.72 18.50 -5.64
CA TYR A 408 -2.45 17.83 -5.93
C TYR A 408 -2.61 16.34 -5.72
N VAL A 409 -2.07 15.54 -6.64
CA VAL A 409 -2.22 14.08 -6.64
C VAL A 409 -0.83 13.45 -6.77
N ALA A 410 -0.50 12.56 -5.85
CA ALA A 410 0.59 11.63 -6.02
C ALA A 410 0.10 10.48 -6.92
N ASP A 411 0.37 10.61 -8.22
CA ASP A 411 0.02 9.64 -9.26
C ASP A 411 1.11 8.57 -9.30
N THR A 412 1.02 7.66 -8.33
CA THR A 412 2.10 6.83 -7.81
C THR A 412 2.76 5.98 -8.89
N TYR A 413 1.96 5.22 -9.64
CA TYR A 413 2.48 4.32 -10.67
C TYR A 413 2.84 5.04 -11.98
N ASN A 414 2.53 6.31 -12.09
CA ASN A 414 3.06 7.19 -13.13
C ASN A 414 4.33 7.95 -12.68
N HIS A 415 4.81 7.71 -11.45
CA HIS A 415 5.98 8.39 -10.88
C HIS A 415 5.88 9.92 -10.97
N ALA A 416 4.70 10.45 -10.70
CA ALA A 416 4.37 11.84 -10.99
C ALA A 416 3.58 12.53 -9.89
N ILE A 417 3.70 13.85 -9.84
CA ILE A 417 2.73 14.72 -9.15
C ILE A 417 1.89 15.43 -10.20
N ARG A 418 0.58 15.27 -10.08
CA ARG A 418 -0.40 15.90 -10.96
C ARG A 418 -1.14 17.00 -10.20
N ALA A 419 -1.64 18.00 -10.92
CA ALA A 419 -2.55 19.00 -10.36
C ALA A 419 -3.84 19.07 -11.16
N ILE A 420 -4.94 19.01 -10.46
CA ILE A 420 -6.29 19.21 -11.00
C ILE A 420 -6.73 20.61 -10.66
N ASP A 421 -7.08 21.40 -11.65
CA ASP A 421 -7.79 22.67 -11.49
C ASP A 421 -9.29 22.37 -11.48
N ILE A 422 -9.93 22.59 -10.31
CA ILE A 422 -11.34 22.27 -10.09
C ILE A 422 -12.26 23.11 -10.97
N ASN A 423 -11.91 24.39 -11.16
CA ASN A 423 -12.72 25.35 -11.93
C ASN A 423 -12.59 25.12 -13.44
N ALA A 424 -11.35 24.94 -13.92
CA ALA A 424 -11.07 24.69 -15.32
C ALA A 424 -11.39 23.26 -15.75
N ARG A 425 -11.56 22.34 -14.78
CA ARG A 425 -11.72 20.89 -15.01
C ARG A 425 -10.60 20.31 -15.88
N GLN A 426 -9.39 20.67 -15.55
CA GLN A 426 -8.18 20.25 -16.24
C GLN A 426 -7.21 19.59 -15.26
N ILE A 427 -6.52 18.56 -15.71
CA ILE A 427 -5.40 17.97 -15.00
C ILE A 427 -4.12 18.18 -15.80
N ARG A 428 -3.03 18.43 -15.09
CA ARG A 428 -1.69 18.58 -15.68
C ARG A 428 -0.63 17.93 -14.80
N THR A 429 0.40 17.42 -15.41
CA THR A 429 1.61 16.97 -14.72
C THR A 429 2.43 18.19 -14.27
N ILE A 430 2.80 18.20 -12.98
CA ILE A 430 3.70 19.22 -12.39
C ILE A 430 5.12 18.66 -12.36
N ILE A 431 5.29 17.44 -11.86
CA ILE A 431 6.57 16.74 -11.74
C ILE A 431 6.34 15.32 -12.25
N GLY A 432 7.24 14.80 -13.07
CA GLY A 432 7.17 13.44 -13.63
C GLY A 432 7.70 13.39 -15.05
N ARG A 433 7.69 12.21 -15.66
CA ARG A 433 8.04 12.04 -17.07
C ARG A 433 7.04 12.80 -17.95
N LYS A 434 7.51 13.53 -18.93
CA LYS A 434 6.67 13.91 -20.06
C LYS A 434 6.62 12.73 -21.03
N GLU A 435 5.44 12.43 -21.56
CA GLU A 435 5.26 11.45 -22.63
C GLU A 435 6.31 11.64 -23.74
N GLY A 436 7.07 10.60 -24.09
CA GLY A 436 8.04 10.62 -25.18
C GLY A 436 9.44 11.15 -24.85
N ILE A 437 9.78 11.46 -23.60
CA ILE A 437 11.15 11.80 -23.21
C ILE A 437 11.82 10.57 -22.60
N GLU A 438 12.66 9.89 -23.37
CA GLU A 438 13.64 8.94 -22.84
C GLU A 438 14.62 9.70 -21.94
N CYS A 439 14.69 9.32 -20.69
CA CYS A 439 15.70 9.82 -19.77
C CYS A 439 17.07 9.28 -20.20
N ARG A 440 17.94 10.12 -20.75
CA ARG A 440 19.34 9.77 -20.88
C ARG A 440 20.01 9.83 -19.51
N LEU A 441 21.00 8.98 -19.28
CA LEU A 441 21.79 8.86 -18.04
C LEU A 441 22.69 10.11 -17.78
N ASP A 442 22.14 11.30 -17.94
CA ASP A 442 22.75 12.55 -17.51
C ASP A 442 22.14 12.98 -16.17
N ASP A 443 22.77 13.93 -15.49
CA ASP A 443 22.42 14.37 -14.13
C ASP A 443 20.93 14.77 -13.92
N SER A 444 20.14 14.90 -14.98
CA SER A 444 18.71 15.19 -14.92
C SER A 444 17.85 14.01 -14.48
N CYS A 445 18.34 12.78 -14.61
CA CYS A 445 17.62 11.55 -14.18
C CYS A 445 17.61 11.33 -12.67
N THR A 446 18.53 11.94 -11.93
CA THR A 446 18.58 11.88 -10.44
C THR A 446 17.46 12.66 -9.77
N LEU A 447 16.70 13.46 -10.53
CA LEU A 447 15.57 14.27 -10.06
C LEU A 447 14.21 13.59 -10.27
N MET A 448 14.15 12.34 -10.69
CA MET A 448 12.89 11.65 -10.94
C MET A 448 12.28 11.13 -9.64
N LEU A 449 10.95 11.23 -9.53
CA LEU A 449 10.17 10.55 -8.51
C LEU A 449 10.10 9.05 -8.81
N TYR A 450 9.98 8.26 -7.73
CA TYR A 450 9.81 6.81 -7.85
C TYR A 450 8.73 6.32 -6.90
N GLU A 451 7.55 6.04 -7.45
CA GLU A 451 6.32 5.68 -6.73
C GLU A 451 6.05 6.61 -5.53
N PRO A 452 5.84 7.93 -5.77
CA PRO A 452 5.50 8.84 -4.68
C PRO A 452 4.15 8.44 -4.06
N SER A 453 4.11 8.29 -2.72
CA SER A 453 2.90 7.86 -2.02
C SER A 453 2.07 9.02 -1.45
N ASP A 454 2.66 10.20 -1.31
CA ASP A 454 1.93 11.36 -0.79
C ASP A 454 2.50 12.68 -1.27
N VAL A 455 1.66 13.71 -1.21
CA VAL A 455 2.01 15.11 -1.50
C VAL A 455 1.26 16.03 -0.55
N LYS A 456 1.94 17.04 0.01
CA LYS A 456 1.33 18.11 0.83
C LYS A 456 1.82 19.48 0.38
N TYR A 457 0.88 20.38 0.21
CA TYR A 457 1.16 21.76 -0.14
C TYR A 457 1.35 22.63 1.11
N ASN A 458 2.43 23.41 1.11
CA ASN A 458 2.68 24.41 2.14
C ASN A 458 2.42 25.81 1.56
N PRO A 459 1.35 26.51 2.00
CA PRO A 459 1.01 27.83 1.51
C PRO A 459 1.95 28.96 1.99
N ASN A 460 2.77 28.71 3.03
CA ASN A 460 3.67 29.73 3.57
C ASN A 460 4.92 29.91 2.70
N ASP A 461 5.36 28.86 2.02
CA ASP A 461 6.56 28.87 1.17
C ASP A 461 6.29 28.50 -0.30
N ASP A 462 5.02 28.29 -0.68
CA ASP A 462 4.55 27.87 -2.01
C ASP A 462 5.24 26.60 -2.53
N ARG A 463 5.45 25.61 -1.65
CA ARG A 463 6.14 24.36 -1.94
C ARG A 463 5.25 23.14 -1.81
N LEU A 464 5.58 22.11 -2.60
CA LEU A 464 5.05 20.77 -2.43
C LEU A 464 6.09 19.89 -1.73
N TYR A 465 5.68 19.26 -0.63
CA TYR A 465 6.44 18.22 0.05
C TYR A 465 5.92 16.87 -0.41
N ILE A 466 6.80 15.95 -0.77
CA ILE A 466 6.44 14.70 -1.46
C ILE A 466 7.14 13.54 -0.76
N ALA A 467 6.38 12.53 -0.36
CA ALA A 467 6.94 11.25 0.07
C ALA A 467 7.33 10.46 -1.18
N ASP A 468 8.61 10.44 -1.52
CA ASP A 468 9.19 9.76 -2.67
C ASP A 468 9.64 8.35 -2.25
N THR A 469 8.65 7.46 -2.14
CA THR A 469 8.70 6.22 -1.37
C THR A 469 9.80 5.27 -1.79
N ASN A 470 9.87 4.91 -3.07
CA ASN A 470 10.89 3.96 -3.55
C ASN A 470 12.29 4.59 -3.68
N ASN A 471 12.39 5.92 -3.60
CA ASN A 471 13.67 6.63 -3.46
C ASN A 471 14.07 6.82 -1.97
N HIS A 472 13.25 6.38 -1.01
CA HIS A 472 13.51 6.47 0.44
C HIS A 472 13.79 7.89 0.94
N MET A 473 13.07 8.88 0.44
CA MET A 473 13.33 10.28 0.76
C MET A 473 12.07 11.15 0.69
N ILE A 474 12.19 12.35 1.24
CA ILE A 474 11.21 13.43 1.06
C ILE A 474 11.75 14.40 0.04
N ARG A 475 10.96 14.70 -0.98
CA ARG A 475 11.27 15.71 -1.99
C ARG A 475 10.54 17.01 -1.68
N VAL A 476 11.13 18.11 -2.10
CA VAL A 476 10.55 19.45 -1.99
C VAL A 476 10.57 20.09 -3.38
N TYR A 477 9.40 20.43 -3.88
CA TYR A 477 9.25 21.13 -5.13
C TYR A 477 8.84 22.58 -4.88
N ASP A 478 9.68 23.49 -5.28
CA ASP A 478 9.44 24.92 -5.24
C ASP A 478 8.69 25.32 -6.52
N LYS A 479 7.46 25.82 -6.37
CA LYS A 479 6.57 26.09 -7.50
C LYS A 479 6.97 27.35 -8.27
N GLU A 480 7.64 28.32 -7.63
CA GLU A 480 8.10 29.55 -8.26
C GLU A 480 9.32 29.27 -9.14
N SER A 481 10.35 28.67 -8.56
CA SER A 481 11.59 28.33 -9.28
C SER A 481 11.48 27.10 -10.16
N LYS A 482 10.45 26.26 -9.95
CA LYS A 482 10.23 24.94 -10.59
C LYS A 482 11.38 23.96 -10.34
N VAL A 483 12.02 24.05 -9.18
CA VAL A 483 13.13 23.19 -8.78
C VAL A 483 12.63 22.09 -7.85
N LEU A 484 12.98 20.85 -8.16
CA LEU A 484 12.81 19.69 -7.28
C LEU A 484 14.11 19.44 -6.54
N SER A 485 14.06 19.39 -5.22
CA SER A 485 15.20 19.11 -4.34
C SER A 485 14.89 17.99 -3.35
N THR A 486 15.91 17.47 -2.70
CA THR A 486 15.75 16.50 -1.61
C THR A 486 15.79 17.22 -0.27
N MET A 487 14.80 16.94 0.58
CA MET A 487 14.80 17.45 1.95
C MET A 487 15.96 16.81 2.74
N LYS A 488 16.81 17.65 3.32
CA LYS A 488 17.86 17.18 4.22
C LYS A 488 17.21 16.73 5.54
N ILE A 489 17.49 15.50 5.96
CA ILE A 489 17.09 14.97 7.27
C ILE A 489 18.36 14.67 8.06
N VAL A 490 18.51 15.30 9.24
CA VAL A 490 19.69 15.19 10.10
C VAL A 490 19.31 14.80 11.52
N LEU A 491 20.18 14.02 12.20
CA LEU A 491 20.03 13.65 13.60
C LEU A 491 20.26 14.85 14.52
#